data_96bc167b37d6ffd40f993a0287d1bfff
#
_entry.id   96bc167b37d6ffd40f993a0287d1bfff
#
_cell.length_a   1.000
_cell.length_b   1.000
_cell.length_c   1.000
_cell.angle_alpha   90.00
_cell.angle_beta   90.00
_cell.angle_gamma   90.00
#
_symmetry.space_group_name_H-M   'P 1'
#
loop_
_entity.id
_entity.type
_entity.pdbx_description
1 polymer ?
#
loop_
_entity_poly.entity_id
_entity_poly.type
_entity_poly.pdbx_seq_one_letter_code
_entity_poly.pdbx_strand_id
1 'polypeptide(L)' 'MRCRVQLIVAGQGFNEEVRAVDYQEARQVALARNPNARVISVTAVF' A
#
# COMPACT_ATOMS: atom_id res chain seq x y z
N MET A 1 -6.63 2.22 -11.35
CA MET A 1 -5.93 0.93 -11.49
C MET A 1 -5.85 0.22 -10.15
N ARG A 2 -5.58 -1.06 -10.17
CA ARG A 2 -5.46 -1.84 -8.95
C ARG A 2 -3.99 -1.97 -8.60
N CYS A 3 -3.64 -1.68 -7.34
CA CYS A 3 -2.27 -1.72 -6.87
C CYS A 3 -2.16 -2.61 -5.64
N ARG A 4 -1.01 -3.28 -5.52
CA ARG A 4 -0.66 -4.01 -4.32
C ARG A 4 0.40 -3.19 -3.58
N VAL A 5 0.10 -2.83 -2.33
CA VAL A 5 1.02 -2.08 -1.48
C VAL A 5 1.55 -3.00 -0.42
N GLN A 6 2.86 -3.14 -0.37
CA GLN A 6 3.53 -3.93 0.66
C GLN A 6 3.90 -3.02 1.82
N LEU A 7 3.46 -3.40 3.01
CA LEU A 7 3.58 -2.59 4.22
C LEU A 7 4.21 -3.39 5.34
N ILE A 8 4.84 -2.67 6.28
CA ILE A 8 5.31 -3.25 7.52
C ILE A 8 4.68 -2.48 8.68
N VAL A 9 4.08 -3.21 9.62
CA VAL A 9 3.53 -2.66 10.86
C VAL A 9 4.10 -3.49 12.01
N ALA A 10 4.76 -2.84 12.97
CA ALA A 10 5.32 -3.50 14.15
C ALA A 10 6.20 -4.70 13.80
N GLY A 11 6.99 -4.57 12.73
CA GLY A 11 7.89 -5.62 12.28
C GLY A 11 7.24 -6.73 11.46
N GLN A 12 5.93 -6.66 11.21
CA GLN A 12 5.22 -7.66 10.42
C GLN A 12 4.85 -7.10 9.06
N GLY A 13 5.21 -7.83 8.01
CA GLY A 13 4.90 -7.45 6.64
C GLY A 13 3.57 -8.02 6.19
N PHE A 14 2.84 -7.24 5.41
CA PHE A 14 1.62 -7.69 4.76
C PHE A 14 1.36 -6.86 3.49
N ASN A 15 0.41 -7.32 2.69
CA ASN A 15 0.04 -6.64 1.45
C ASN A 15 -1.39 -6.14 1.55
N GLU A 16 -1.63 -4.95 1.00
CA GLU A 16 -2.97 -4.42 0.80
C GLU A 16 -3.20 -4.19 -0.69
N GLU A 17 -4.37 -4.58 -1.18
CA GLU A 17 -4.79 -4.20 -2.53
C GLU A 17 -5.66 -2.98 -2.44
N VAL A 18 -5.31 -1.96 -3.21
CA VAL A 18 -6.07 -0.71 -3.25
C VAL A 18 -6.34 -0.32 -4.70
N ARG A 19 -7.43 0.39 -4.92
CA ARG A 19 -7.70 1.00 -6.22
C ARG A 19 -7.29 2.45 -6.16
N ALA A 20 -6.54 2.88 -7.16
CA ALA A 20 -5.99 4.22 -7.20
C ALA A 20 -5.74 4.64 -8.65
N VAL A 21 -5.60 5.93 -8.87
CA VAL A 21 -5.29 6.45 -10.21
C VAL A 21 -3.80 6.34 -10.54
N ASP A 22 -2.95 6.28 -9.52
CA ASP A 22 -1.51 6.13 -9.69
C ASP A 22 -0.88 5.52 -8.44
N TYR A 23 0.43 5.28 -8.49
CA TYR A 23 1.15 4.67 -7.37
C TYR A 23 1.16 5.54 -6.13
N GLN A 24 1.26 6.85 -6.29
CA GLN A 24 1.29 7.77 -5.16
C GLN A 24 -0.03 7.74 -4.39
N GLU A 25 -1.14 7.74 -5.11
CA GLU A 25 -2.45 7.63 -4.47
C GLU A 25 -2.62 6.28 -3.76
N ALA A 26 -2.16 5.20 -4.39
CA ALA A 26 -2.22 3.87 -3.77
C ALA A 26 -1.48 3.86 -2.44
N ARG A 27 -0.29 4.46 -2.41
CA ARG A 27 0.49 4.57 -1.18
C ARG A 27 -0.24 5.36 -0.11
N GLN A 28 -0.84 6.48 -0.49
CA GLN A 28 -1.60 7.32 0.43
C GLN A 28 -2.81 6.60 1.00
N VAL A 29 -3.54 5.88 0.16
CA VAL A 29 -4.71 5.11 0.60
C VAL A 29 -4.29 4.03 1.60
N ALA A 30 -3.22 3.29 1.31
CA ALA A 30 -2.75 2.25 2.19
C ALA A 30 -2.29 2.82 3.54
N LEU A 31 -1.60 3.96 3.53
CA LEU A 31 -1.17 4.62 4.76
C LEU A 31 -2.32 5.18 5.57
N ALA A 32 -3.38 5.66 4.89
CA ALA A 32 -4.56 6.15 5.59
C ALA A 32 -5.26 5.03 6.36
N ARG A 33 -5.24 3.82 5.83
CA ARG A 33 -5.80 2.64 6.49
C ARG A 33 -4.90 2.10 7.59
N ASN A 34 -3.59 2.34 7.48
CA ASN A 34 -2.58 1.80 8.37
C ASN A 34 -1.61 2.91 8.78
N PRO A 35 -2.04 3.86 9.65
CA PRO A 35 -1.27 5.07 9.90
C PRO A 35 0.11 4.81 10.54
N ASN A 36 0.31 3.65 11.17
CA ASN A 36 1.59 3.30 11.78
C ASN A 36 2.45 2.43 10.88
N ALA A 37 2.03 2.23 9.63
CA ALA A 37 2.74 1.35 8.71
C ALA A 37 3.86 2.10 7.98
N ARG A 38 4.83 1.31 7.51
CA ARG A 38 5.84 1.78 6.57
C ARG A 38 5.61 1.09 5.23
N VAL A 39 5.55 1.88 4.17
CA VAL A 39 5.40 1.33 2.82
C VAL A 39 6.75 0.84 2.31
N ILE A 40 6.78 -0.41 1.86
CA ILE A 40 7.99 -1.02 1.30
C ILE A 40 7.97 -0.91 -0.22
N SER A 41 6.84 -1.23 -0.85
CA SER A 41 6.74 -1.18 -2.30
C SER A 41 5.30 -1.02 -2.73
N VAL A 42 5.12 -0.51 -3.94
CA VAL A 42 3.81 -0.41 -4.60
C VAL A 42 3.95 -1.01 -5.99
N THR A 43 3.08 -1.95 -6.31
CA THR A 43 3.11 -2.67 -7.59
C THR A 43 1.73 -2.65 -8.23
N ALA A 44 1.69 -2.42 -9.54
CA ALA A 44 0.42 -2.52 -10.26
C ALA A 44 0.03 -3.99 -10.41
N VAL A 45 -1.27 -4.27 -10.28
CA VAL A 45 -1.82 -5.61 -10.44
C VAL A 45 -2.67 -5.62 -11.71
N PHE A 46 -2.30 -6.47 -12.64
CA PHE A 46 -2.99 -6.59 -13.93
C PHE A 46 -3.87 -7.83 -13.99
#